data_989f7b166f329130090d716dfadc7d6a
#
_entry.id   989f7b166f329130090d716dfadc7d6a
#
_cell.length_a   1.000
_cell.length_b   1.000
_cell.length_c   1.000
_cell.angle_alpha   90.00
_cell.angle_beta   90.00
_cell.angle_gamma   90.00
#
_symmetry.space_group_name_H-M   'P 1'
#
loop_
_entity.id
_entity.type
_entity.pdbx_description
1 polymer ?
#
loop_
_entity_poly.entity_id
_entity_poly.type
_entity_poly.pdbx_seq_one_letter_code
_entity_poly.pdbx_strand_id
1 'polypeptide(L)' 'MKAFIFKVTLISGMVLTCSGIGYNVDDAMMDACDYLASTDYPQDDIVDVELVNTEEEQA' A
#
# COMPACT_ATOMS: atom_id res chain seq x y z
N MET A 1 6.57 -10.22 11.54
CA MET A 1 5.73 -9.47 10.57
C MET A 1 6.13 -8.02 10.57
N LYS A 2 6.11 -7.38 9.44
CA LYS A 2 6.56 -6.00 9.30
C LYS A 2 5.47 -5.14 8.69
N ALA A 3 5.50 -3.86 9.03
CA ALA A 3 4.64 -2.87 8.39
C ALA A 3 5.45 -2.15 7.32
N PHE A 4 4.87 -2.05 6.13
CA PHE A 4 5.48 -1.38 4.99
C PHE A 4 4.61 -0.19 4.60
N ILE A 5 5.25 0.90 4.23
CA ILE A 5 4.54 2.11 3.83
C ILE A 5 4.72 2.30 2.33
N PHE A 6 3.61 2.45 1.62
CA PHE A 6 3.61 2.58 0.17
C PHE A 6 3.06 3.92 -0.25
N LYS A 7 3.64 4.43 -1.32
CA LYS A 7 3.15 5.61 -2.01
C LYS A 7 2.38 5.12 -3.23
N VAL A 8 1.11 5.48 -3.29
CA VAL A 8 0.22 5.03 -4.36
C VAL A 8 -0.16 6.23 -5.23
N THR A 9 0.09 6.11 -6.52
CA THR A 9 -0.27 7.14 -7.48
C THR A 9 -1.52 6.69 -8.23
N LEU A 10 -2.53 7.54 -8.26
CA LEU A 10 -3.79 7.26 -8.93
C LEU A 10 -3.80 7.85 -10.33
N ILE A 11 -4.73 7.35 -11.14
CA ILE A 11 -4.86 7.79 -12.52
C ILE A 11 -5.16 9.28 -12.64
N SER A 12 -5.77 9.84 -11.62
CA SER A 12 -6.08 11.29 -11.57
C SER A 12 -4.85 12.14 -11.27
N GLY A 13 -3.73 11.52 -10.92
CA GLY A 13 -2.54 12.22 -10.47
C GLY A 13 -2.45 12.37 -8.96
N MET A 14 -3.48 11.98 -8.25
CA MET A 14 -3.48 12.03 -6.79
C MET A 14 -2.49 11.02 -6.23
N VAL A 15 -1.76 11.40 -5.20
CA VAL A 15 -0.81 10.55 -4.52
C VAL A 15 -1.28 10.30 -3.10
N LEU A 16 -1.36 9.04 -2.73
CA LEU A 16 -1.80 8.61 -1.40
C LEU A 16 -0.68 7.84 -0.73
N THR A 17 -0.70 7.84 0.59
CA THR A 17 0.19 7.00 1.38
C THR A 17 -0.66 5.99 2.13
N CYS A 18 -0.31 4.72 2.01
CA CYS A 18 -1.01 3.67 2.75
C CYS A 18 0.00 2.67 3.28
N SER A 19 -0.42 1.91 4.28
CA SER A 19 0.45 0.89 4.86
C SER A 19 -0.17 -0.49 4.69
N GLY A 20 0.69 -1.49 4.59
CA GLY A 20 0.29 -2.88 4.58
C GLY A 20 1.20 -3.67 5.50
N ILE A 21 0.71 -4.80 5.98
CA ILE A 21 1.45 -5.66 6.89
C ILE A 21 1.65 -7.01 6.23
N GLY A 22 2.85 -7.55 6.35
CA GLY A 22 3.15 -8.85 5.78
C GLY A 22 4.54 -9.31 6.15
N TYR A 23 4.88 -10.51 5.71
CA TYR A 23 6.21 -11.08 5.95
C TYR A 23 7.24 -10.50 4.98
N ASN A 24 6.80 -10.03 3.84
CA ASN A 24 7.66 -9.40 2.83
C ASN A 24 6.88 -8.32 2.09
N VAL A 25 7.56 -7.65 1.17
CA VAL A 25 6.96 -6.54 0.42
C VAL A 25 5.74 -6.99 -0.38
N ASP A 26 5.81 -8.15 -1.02
CA ASP A 26 4.70 -8.63 -1.84
C ASP A 26 3.45 -8.87 -1.01
N ASP A 27 3.60 -9.52 0.15
CA ASP A 27 2.48 -9.75 1.05
C ASP A 27 1.88 -8.44 1.54
N ALA A 28 2.73 -7.51 1.92
CA ALA A 28 2.29 -6.22 2.42
C ALA A 28 1.61 -5.39 1.32
N MET A 29 2.11 -5.49 0.09
CA MET A 29 1.50 -4.78 -1.04
C MET A 29 0.10 -5.30 -1.32
N MET A 30 -0.10 -6.61 -1.24
CA MET A 30 -1.43 -7.19 -1.39
C MET A 30 -2.38 -6.69 -0.31
N ASP A 31 -1.90 -6.62 0.91
CA ASP A 31 -2.70 -6.11 2.03
C ASP A 31 -3.08 -4.65 1.80
N ALA A 32 -2.14 -3.83 1.37
CA ALA A 32 -2.39 -2.42 1.09
C ALA A 32 -3.39 -2.26 -0.06
N CYS A 33 -3.27 -3.06 -1.11
CA CYS A 33 -4.19 -3.01 -2.24
C CYS A 33 -5.59 -3.43 -1.83
N ASP A 34 -5.71 -4.45 -0.99
CA ASP A 34 -7.02 -4.88 -0.48
C ASP A 34 -7.68 -3.77 0.34
N TYR A 35 -6.89 -3.09 1.15
CA TYR A 35 -7.38 -1.95 1.91
C TYR A 35 -7.94 -0.87 1.00
N LEU A 36 -7.18 -0.51 -0.05
CA LEU A 36 -7.61 0.51 -0.99
C LEU A 36 -8.85 0.09 -1.76
N ALA A 37 -8.96 -1.18 -2.11
CA ALA A 37 -10.12 -1.70 -2.83
C ALA A 37 -11.40 -1.62 -1.99
N SER A 38 -11.27 -1.63 -0.67
CA SER A 38 -12.43 -1.53 0.24
C SER A 38 -12.81 -0.08 0.55
N THR A 39 -12.09 0.88 -0.04
CA THR A 39 -12.36 2.31 0.14
C THR A 39 -12.92 2.90 -1.15
N ASP A 40 -12.85 4.23 -1.27
CA ASP A 40 -13.28 4.93 -2.48
C ASP A 40 -12.24 4.89 -3.59
N TYR A 41 -11.14 4.17 -3.40
CA TYR A 41 -10.03 4.10 -4.36
C TYR A 41 -9.88 2.68 -4.87
N PRO A 42 -10.67 2.28 -5.88
CA PRO A 42 -10.58 0.93 -6.44
C PRO A 42 -9.23 0.70 -7.13
N GLN A 43 -8.81 -0.57 -7.20
CA GLN A 43 -7.52 -0.92 -7.78
C GLN A 43 -7.36 -0.44 -9.23
N ASP A 44 -8.45 -0.35 -9.96
CA ASP A 44 -8.41 0.09 -11.35
C ASP A 44 -7.90 1.52 -11.49
N ASP A 45 -7.98 2.32 -10.43
CA ASP A 45 -7.52 3.69 -10.44
C ASP A 45 -6.03 3.81 -10.06
N ILE A 46 -5.40 2.73 -9.69
CA ILE A 46 -4.00 2.73 -9.27
C ILE A 46 -3.10 2.62 -10.48
N VAL A 47 -2.22 3.61 -10.66
CA VAL A 47 -1.24 3.63 -11.73
C VAL A 47 0.08 3.05 -11.27
N ASP A 48 0.47 3.35 -10.05
CA ASP A 48 1.77 2.95 -9.53
C ASP A 48 1.72 2.80 -8.01
N VAL A 49 2.49 1.84 -7.50
CA VAL A 49 2.65 1.61 -6.08
C VAL A 49 4.14 1.49 -5.81
N GLU A 50 4.65 2.31 -4.91
CA GLU A 50 6.07 2.37 -4.62
C GLU A 50 6.31 2.21 -3.13
N LEU A 51 7.29 1.37 -2.77
CA LEU A 51 7.69 1.22 -1.38
C LEU A 51 8.45 2.45 -0.93
N VAL A 52 7.95 3.09 0.12
CA VAL A 52 8.58 4.30 0.67
C VAL A 52 9.43 3.95 1.90
N ASN A 53 8.89 3.11 2.77
CA ASN A 53 9.56 2.82 4.03
C ASN A 53 9.11 1.47 4.57
N THR A 54 9.89 0.93 5.49
CA THR A 54 9.59 -0.32 6.17
C THR A 54 9.72 -0.09 7.66
N GLU A 55 8.70 -0.47 8.42
CA GLU A 55 8.74 -0.41 9.86
C GLU A 55 8.56 -1.81 10.41
N GLU A 56 9.43 -2.21 11.32
CA GLU A 56 9.27 -3.48 12.01
C GLU A 56 8.24 -3.33 13.10
N GLU A 57 7.39 -4.34 13.20
CA GLU A 57 6.37 -4.35 14.22
C GLU A 57 7.04 -4.46 15.59
N GLN A 58 6.66 -3.57 16.49
CA GLN A 58 7.14 -3.60 17.87
C GLN A 58 6.27 -4.57 18.66
N ALA A 59 6.86 -5.62 19.09
CA ALA A 59 6.15 -6.58 19.91
C ALA A 59 6.04 -6.10 21.36
#